data_e7c56c93b6efa448e20222aee7b288a7
#
_entry.id   e7c56c93b6efa448e20222aee7b288a7
#
_cell.length_a   1.000
_cell.length_b   1.000
_cell.length_c   1.000
_cell.angle_alpha   90.00
_cell.angle_beta   90.00
_cell.angle_gamma   90.00
#
_symmetry.space_group_name_H-M   'P 1'
#
loop_
_entity.id
_entity.type
_entity.pdbx_description
1 polymer ?
#
loop_
_entity_poly.entity_id
_entity_poly.type
_entity_poly.pdbx_seq_one_letter_code
_entity_poly.pdbx_strand_id
1 'polypeptide(L)'
;MSDMNKKEDIRMRKVLIFQGGWDGHEPKAVSARFARLLEDKGYQAEVYDTQDCLKEAERLLEYDLIIPCWTMGEIPNEYVENISRAVAKGTGLAGCHGGMCDAFRLNTEWQFMTGGQWVSHPGGDGQEYMVNICAGSSPITDGLEDFPVCSEHYYLHVDPAIEVLATTRFPLVHYYHISNKPVDMPVAWTKYWGN
;
A
#
# COMPACT_ATOMS: atom_id res chain seq x y z
N MET A 1 30.10 -42.21 1.42
CA MET A 1 30.01 -40.75 1.51
C MET A 1 28.58 -40.41 1.11
N SER A 2 27.74 -40.15 2.09
CA SER A 2 26.31 -39.90 1.89
C SER A 2 26.08 -38.39 1.76
N ASP A 3 25.75 -37.95 0.56
CA ASP A 3 25.17 -36.62 0.34
C ASP A 3 23.83 -36.54 1.06
N MET A 4 23.84 -35.92 2.21
CA MET A 4 22.61 -35.53 2.88
C MET A 4 22.00 -34.35 2.12
N ASN A 5 21.04 -34.66 1.27
CA ASN A 5 20.13 -33.69 0.65
C ASN A 5 19.37 -32.99 1.79
N LYS A 6 19.86 -31.83 2.23
CA LYS A 6 19.05 -30.90 3.04
C LYS A 6 17.94 -30.37 2.12
N LYS A 7 16.78 -30.99 2.16
CA LYS A 7 15.54 -30.31 1.78
C LYS A 7 15.40 -29.14 2.77
N GLU A 8 15.69 -27.94 2.31
CA GLU A 8 15.20 -26.75 2.99
C GLU A 8 13.67 -26.88 3.00
N ASP A 9 13.09 -27.00 4.17
CA ASP A 9 11.64 -26.85 4.36
C ASP A 9 11.30 -25.40 3.95
N ILE A 10 10.85 -25.23 2.71
CA ILE A 10 10.39 -23.93 2.22
C ILE A 10 9.11 -23.62 2.99
N ARG A 11 9.22 -22.83 4.04
CA ARG A 11 8.08 -22.31 4.77
C ARG A 11 7.14 -21.63 3.79
N MET A 12 5.87 -22.01 3.77
CA MET A 12 4.84 -21.33 3.01
C MET A 12 4.71 -19.89 3.52
N ARG A 13 4.82 -18.93 2.61
CA ARG A 13 4.69 -17.51 2.93
C ARG A 13 3.24 -17.17 3.19
N LYS A 14 2.99 -16.42 4.27
CA LYS A 14 1.65 -16.03 4.72
C LYS A 14 1.39 -14.55 4.47
N VAL A 15 0.18 -14.24 4.04
CA VAL A 15 -0.29 -12.87 3.82
C VAL A 15 -1.57 -12.62 4.60
N LEU A 16 -1.59 -11.55 5.37
CA LEU A 16 -2.78 -11.03 6.03
C LEU A 16 -3.36 -9.90 5.18
N ILE A 17 -4.62 -9.99 4.82
CA ILE A 17 -5.38 -8.94 4.14
C ILE A 17 -6.54 -8.54 5.04
N PHE A 18 -6.66 -7.28 5.43
CA PHE A 18 -7.84 -6.80 6.14
C PHE A 18 -8.57 -5.76 5.31
N GLN A 19 -9.91 -5.85 5.28
CA GLN A 19 -10.74 -5.08 4.38
C GLN A 19 -11.96 -4.49 5.07
N GLY A 20 -12.42 -3.33 4.58
CA GLY A 20 -13.59 -2.62 5.09
C GLY A 20 -13.53 -1.12 4.83
N GLY A 21 -14.16 -0.35 5.69
CA GLY A 21 -14.26 1.10 5.54
C GLY A 21 -15.36 1.48 4.54
N TRP A 22 -15.06 2.35 3.59
CA TRP A 22 -16.04 2.84 2.64
C TRP A 22 -16.34 1.83 1.52
N ASP A 23 -17.60 1.40 1.41
CA ASP A 23 -18.06 0.39 0.44
C ASP A 23 -17.88 0.81 -1.03
N GLY A 24 -17.81 2.12 -1.32
CA GLY A 24 -17.61 2.63 -2.68
C GLY A 24 -16.28 2.21 -3.34
N HIS A 25 -15.30 1.78 -2.55
CA HIS A 25 -14.04 1.19 -3.04
C HIS A 25 -14.07 -0.33 -3.14
N GLU A 26 -15.24 -0.96 -3.00
CA GLU A 26 -15.45 -2.41 -3.14
C GLU A 26 -14.40 -3.26 -2.36
N PRO A 27 -14.17 -2.98 -1.05
CA PRO A 27 -13.06 -3.57 -0.30
C PRO A 27 -13.07 -5.10 -0.35
N LYS A 28 -14.25 -5.70 -0.38
CA LYS A 28 -14.44 -7.15 -0.48
C LYS A 28 -13.98 -7.73 -1.82
N ALA A 29 -14.29 -7.05 -2.93
CA ALA A 29 -13.88 -7.49 -4.25
C ALA A 29 -12.37 -7.26 -4.47
N VAL A 30 -11.85 -6.13 -4.00
CA VAL A 30 -10.42 -5.79 -4.09
C VAL A 30 -9.57 -6.76 -3.27
N SER A 31 -9.93 -7.04 -2.02
CA SER A 31 -9.22 -7.98 -1.16
C SER A 31 -9.22 -9.41 -1.71
N ALA A 32 -10.36 -9.86 -2.25
CA ALA A 32 -10.47 -11.16 -2.91
C ALA A 32 -9.57 -11.26 -4.15
N ARG A 33 -9.42 -10.16 -4.91
CA ARG A 33 -8.50 -10.10 -6.05
C ARG A 33 -7.05 -10.23 -5.62
N PHE A 34 -6.63 -9.50 -4.58
CA PHE A 34 -5.28 -9.62 -4.04
C PHE A 34 -5.00 -11.01 -3.49
N ALA A 35 -5.94 -11.60 -2.74
CA ALA A 35 -5.79 -12.97 -2.23
C ALA A 35 -5.52 -13.95 -3.38
N ARG A 36 -6.34 -13.94 -4.43
CA ARG A 36 -6.17 -14.83 -5.58
C ARG A 36 -4.82 -14.64 -6.28
N LEU A 37 -4.41 -13.38 -6.53
CA LEU A 37 -3.13 -13.08 -7.18
C LEU A 37 -1.92 -13.61 -6.38
N LEU A 38 -2.03 -13.60 -5.05
CA LEU A 38 -0.97 -14.09 -4.17
C LEU A 38 -0.99 -15.62 -4.03
N GLU A 39 -2.18 -16.23 -3.97
CA GLU A 39 -2.36 -17.68 -3.98
C GLU A 39 -1.82 -18.30 -5.27
N ASP A 40 -2.05 -17.67 -6.42
CA ASP A 40 -1.49 -18.09 -7.72
C ASP A 40 0.05 -18.06 -7.73
N LYS A 41 0.66 -17.29 -6.81
CA LYS A 41 2.11 -17.21 -6.60
C LYS A 41 2.61 -18.08 -5.45
N GLY A 42 1.75 -18.92 -4.87
CA GLY A 42 2.10 -19.87 -3.81
C GLY A 42 2.12 -19.27 -2.40
N TYR A 43 1.50 -18.12 -2.19
CA TYR A 43 1.29 -17.57 -0.84
C TYR A 43 0.01 -18.14 -0.22
N GLN A 44 -0.04 -18.21 1.10
CA GLN A 44 -1.26 -18.46 1.86
C GLN A 44 -1.89 -17.12 2.26
N ALA A 45 -3.03 -16.77 1.67
CA ALA A 45 -3.74 -15.53 1.99
C ALA A 45 -4.85 -15.76 3.02
N GLU A 46 -4.86 -14.93 4.07
CA GLU A 46 -5.93 -14.87 5.06
C GLU A 46 -6.62 -13.50 4.95
N VAL A 47 -7.94 -13.50 4.65
CA VAL A 47 -8.73 -12.27 4.46
C VAL A 47 -9.67 -12.08 5.64
N TYR A 48 -9.63 -10.89 6.25
CA TYR A 48 -10.46 -10.50 7.39
C TYR A 48 -11.32 -9.29 7.05
N ASP A 49 -12.57 -9.29 7.48
CA ASP A 49 -13.53 -8.18 7.36
C ASP A 49 -13.64 -7.35 8.66
N THR A 50 -12.63 -7.44 9.50
CA THR A 50 -12.52 -6.74 10.77
C THR A 50 -11.08 -6.33 11.05
N GLN A 51 -10.89 -5.27 11.83
CA GLN A 51 -9.59 -4.85 12.33
C GLN A 51 -9.10 -5.71 13.52
N ASP A 52 -9.95 -6.54 14.10
CA ASP A 52 -9.58 -7.38 15.26
C ASP A 52 -8.45 -8.38 14.96
N CYS A 53 -8.23 -8.71 13.69
CA CYS A 53 -7.10 -9.52 13.26
C CYS A 53 -5.73 -8.86 13.56
N LEU A 54 -5.71 -7.56 13.87
CA LEU A 54 -4.51 -6.76 14.18
C LEU A 54 -4.22 -6.68 15.69
N LYS A 55 -5.08 -7.23 16.53
CA LYS A 55 -5.00 -7.14 17.99
C LYS A 55 -3.80 -7.86 18.56
N GLU A 56 -3.50 -9.04 18.03
CA GLU A 56 -2.46 -9.92 18.58
C GLU A 56 -1.11 -9.64 17.90
N ALA A 57 -0.28 -8.79 18.52
CA ALA A 57 0.99 -8.33 17.97
C ALA A 57 1.94 -9.47 17.57
N GLU A 58 2.03 -10.54 18.38
CA GLU A 58 2.91 -11.68 18.07
C GLU A 58 2.43 -12.47 16.86
N ARG A 59 1.10 -12.53 16.62
CA ARG A 59 0.53 -13.16 15.45
C ARG A 59 0.92 -12.44 14.17
N LEU A 60 1.01 -11.09 14.20
CA LEU A 60 1.39 -10.32 13.02
C LEU A 60 2.81 -10.63 12.53
N LEU A 61 3.69 -11.07 13.43
CA LEU A 61 5.06 -11.49 13.09
C LEU A 61 5.11 -12.83 12.34
N GLU A 62 4.02 -13.58 12.28
CA GLU A 62 3.94 -14.82 11.50
C GLU A 62 3.70 -14.57 10.02
N TYR A 63 3.26 -13.36 9.65
CA TYR A 63 3.00 -12.98 8.26
C TYR A 63 4.23 -12.38 7.60
N ASP A 64 4.41 -12.72 6.33
CA ASP A 64 5.45 -12.14 5.49
C ASP A 64 4.99 -10.81 4.86
N LEU A 65 3.65 -10.60 4.77
CA LEU A 65 3.05 -9.41 4.18
C LEU A 65 1.70 -9.09 4.82
N ILE A 66 1.43 -7.81 5.05
CA ILE A 66 0.14 -7.26 5.47
C ILE A 66 -0.36 -6.35 4.34
N ILE A 67 -1.63 -6.52 3.92
CA ILE A 67 -2.28 -5.70 2.90
C ILE A 67 -3.53 -5.06 3.48
N PRO A 68 -3.55 -3.74 3.70
CA PRO A 68 -4.76 -3.00 4.01
C PRO A 68 -5.60 -2.76 2.76
N CYS A 69 -6.90 -3.02 2.87
CA CYS A 69 -7.94 -2.64 1.90
C CYS A 69 -9.05 -1.89 2.64
N TRP A 70 -8.67 -0.90 3.45
CA TRP A 70 -9.56 -0.17 4.36
C TRP A 70 -9.53 1.32 4.06
N THR A 71 -10.61 1.87 3.50
CA THR A 71 -10.68 3.28 3.14
C THR A 71 -11.38 4.08 4.24
N MET A 72 -10.79 5.24 4.62
CA MET A 72 -11.27 6.10 5.70
C MET A 72 -11.32 5.37 7.06
N GLY A 73 -12.29 5.73 7.90
CA GLY A 73 -12.51 5.11 9.20
C GLY A 73 -11.45 5.46 10.25
N GLU A 74 -11.63 4.86 11.41
CA GLU A 74 -10.71 4.95 12.53
C GLU A 74 -10.13 3.58 12.85
N ILE A 75 -9.00 3.56 13.50
CA ILE A 75 -8.31 2.35 13.96
C ILE A 75 -7.80 2.58 15.38
N PRO A 76 -7.89 1.61 16.29
CA PRO A 76 -7.24 1.72 17.59
C PRO A 76 -5.73 1.92 17.44
N ASN A 77 -5.15 2.86 18.21
CA ASN A 77 -3.71 3.12 18.17
C ASN A 77 -2.89 1.85 18.42
N GLU A 78 -3.31 1.02 19.35
CA GLU A 78 -2.68 -0.27 19.64
C GLU A 78 -2.55 -1.16 18.40
N TYR A 79 -3.54 -1.16 17.51
CA TYR A 79 -3.50 -1.97 16.28
C TYR A 79 -2.48 -1.43 15.29
N VAL A 80 -2.36 -0.11 15.19
CA VAL A 80 -1.32 0.52 14.35
C VAL A 80 0.07 0.25 14.92
N GLU A 81 0.26 0.39 16.23
CA GLU A 81 1.51 0.05 16.92
C GLU A 81 1.91 -1.42 16.69
N ASN A 82 0.94 -2.33 16.69
CA ASN A 82 1.19 -3.75 16.40
C ASN A 82 1.65 -3.98 14.96
N ILE A 83 1.00 -3.33 13.96
CA ILE A 83 1.44 -3.37 12.56
C ILE A 83 2.83 -2.75 12.43
N SER A 84 3.03 -1.56 12.99
CA SER A 84 4.29 -0.83 12.96
C SER A 84 5.46 -1.67 13.50
N ARG A 85 5.23 -2.34 14.63
CA ARG A 85 6.19 -3.27 15.22
C ARG A 85 6.49 -4.47 14.32
N ALA A 86 5.47 -5.04 13.69
CA ALA A 86 5.65 -6.16 12.77
C ALA A 86 6.45 -5.74 11.54
N VAL A 87 6.12 -4.59 10.95
CA VAL A 87 6.83 -4.04 9.78
C VAL A 87 8.28 -3.71 10.13
N ALA A 88 8.53 -3.09 11.29
CA ALA A 88 9.88 -2.79 11.75
C ALA A 88 10.73 -4.06 12.00
N LYS A 89 10.11 -5.22 12.16
CA LYS A 89 10.76 -6.53 12.31
C LYS A 89 10.85 -7.34 11.01
N GLY A 90 10.39 -6.80 9.89
CA GLY A 90 10.57 -7.39 8.58
C GLY A 90 9.32 -7.91 7.89
N THR A 91 8.13 -7.81 8.50
CA THR A 91 6.87 -8.04 7.79
C THR A 91 6.67 -6.95 6.73
N GLY A 92 6.40 -7.32 5.48
CA GLY A 92 6.09 -6.35 4.45
C GLY A 92 4.75 -5.66 4.69
N LEU A 93 4.62 -4.39 4.29
CA LEU A 93 3.35 -3.69 4.19
C LEU A 93 3.18 -3.20 2.76
N ALA A 94 2.10 -3.58 2.09
CA ALA A 94 1.81 -3.13 0.74
C ALA A 94 0.32 -2.81 0.58
N GLY A 95 0.01 -1.81 -0.22
CA GLY A 95 -1.37 -1.43 -0.47
C GLY A 95 -1.46 -0.43 -1.61
N CYS A 96 -2.67 -0.04 -1.93
CA CYS A 96 -2.91 0.94 -2.99
C CYS A 96 -4.12 1.83 -2.68
N HIS A 97 -4.14 2.98 -3.33
CA HIS A 97 -5.28 3.89 -3.38
C HIS A 97 -5.82 4.26 -1.99
N GLY A 98 -7.15 4.38 -1.84
CA GLY A 98 -7.79 4.67 -0.57
C GLY A 98 -7.58 3.62 0.51
N GLY A 99 -7.35 2.37 0.12
CA GLY A 99 -7.09 1.26 1.03
C GLY A 99 -5.79 1.38 1.82
N MET A 100 -4.94 2.34 1.47
CA MET A 100 -3.69 2.64 2.17
C MET A 100 -3.55 4.12 2.50
N CYS A 101 -3.57 5.00 1.51
CA CYS A 101 -3.27 6.43 1.70
C CYS A 101 -4.46 7.24 2.18
N ASP A 102 -5.68 6.73 2.08
CA ASP A 102 -6.90 7.34 2.63
C ASP A 102 -7.45 6.57 3.84
N ALA A 103 -6.74 5.56 4.30
CA ALA A 103 -7.05 4.85 5.53
C ALA A 103 -6.63 5.68 6.75
N PHE A 104 -7.48 5.65 7.78
CA PHE A 104 -7.14 6.13 9.12
C PHE A 104 -6.53 7.54 9.16
N ARG A 105 -7.15 8.48 8.47
CA ARG A 105 -6.65 9.86 8.22
C ARG A 105 -6.11 10.59 9.43
N LEU A 106 -6.61 10.29 10.64
CA LEU A 106 -6.21 10.95 11.89
C LEU A 106 -5.07 10.22 12.61
N ASN A 107 -4.64 9.05 12.13
CA ASN A 107 -3.57 8.30 12.77
C ASN A 107 -2.19 8.70 12.20
N THR A 108 -1.42 9.42 13.00
CA THR A 108 -0.12 9.97 12.58
C THR A 108 0.92 8.87 12.35
N GLU A 109 0.93 7.81 13.16
CA GLU A 109 1.88 6.71 12.98
C GLU A 109 1.61 5.95 11.67
N TRP A 110 0.33 5.75 11.32
CA TRP A 110 -0.06 5.18 10.04
C TRP A 110 0.49 5.99 8.86
N GLN A 111 0.35 7.32 8.92
CA GLN A 111 0.85 8.22 7.87
C GLN A 111 2.38 8.16 7.73
N PHE A 112 3.11 8.13 8.84
CA PHE A 112 4.56 7.97 8.82
C PHE A 112 4.98 6.62 8.24
N MET A 113 4.31 5.55 8.64
CA MET A 113 4.64 4.20 8.18
C MET A 113 4.36 4.03 6.68
N THR A 114 3.22 4.51 6.18
CA THR A 114 2.82 4.38 4.77
C THR A 114 3.53 5.37 3.85
N GLY A 115 3.97 6.50 4.38
CA GLY A 115 4.72 7.52 3.65
C GLY A 115 3.86 8.46 2.80
N GLY A 116 2.53 8.38 2.88
CA GLY A 116 1.64 9.26 2.13
C GLY A 116 0.27 9.40 2.78
N GLN A 117 -0.32 10.56 2.59
CA GLN A 117 -1.67 10.87 3.05
C GLN A 117 -2.47 11.50 1.92
N TRP A 118 -3.63 10.95 1.62
CA TRP A 118 -4.59 11.52 0.70
C TRP A 118 -5.07 12.90 1.17
N VAL A 119 -5.12 13.83 0.23
CA VAL A 119 -5.64 15.18 0.45
C VAL A 119 -6.90 15.40 -0.38
N SER A 120 -6.86 15.02 -1.67
CA SER A 120 -7.93 15.27 -2.61
C SER A 120 -7.70 14.47 -3.91
N HIS A 121 -8.76 14.34 -4.72
CA HIS A 121 -8.68 13.93 -6.13
C HIS A 121 -9.33 14.99 -7.00
N PRO A 122 -8.58 16.05 -7.36
CA PRO A 122 -9.08 17.15 -8.17
C PRO A 122 -9.68 16.67 -9.49
N GLY A 123 -10.91 17.09 -9.77
CA GLY A 123 -11.67 16.69 -10.95
C GLY A 123 -12.51 15.42 -10.77
N GLY A 124 -12.40 14.75 -9.61
CA GLY A 124 -13.14 13.51 -9.34
C GLY A 124 -12.62 12.32 -10.11
N ASP A 125 -13.50 11.36 -10.37
CA ASP A 125 -13.19 10.18 -11.18
C ASP A 125 -13.08 10.50 -12.69
N GLY A 126 -12.48 9.57 -13.46
CA GLY A 126 -12.41 9.67 -14.93
C GLY A 126 -11.39 10.68 -15.45
N GLN A 127 -10.43 11.11 -14.64
CA GLN A 127 -9.34 11.96 -15.12
C GLN A 127 -8.34 11.14 -15.93
N GLU A 128 -7.96 11.68 -17.12
CA GLU A 128 -6.94 11.07 -17.97
C GLU A 128 -5.57 11.70 -17.65
N TYR A 129 -4.61 10.87 -17.29
CA TYR A 129 -3.24 11.30 -16.97
C TYR A 129 -2.21 10.23 -17.29
N MET A 130 -0.94 10.65 -17.35
CA MET A 130 0.19 9.74 -17.51
C MET A 130 0.78 9.38 -16.16
N VAL A 131 1.10 8.11 -16.00
CA VAL A 131 2.01 7.63 -14.96
C VAL A 131 3.39 7.49 -15.58
N ASN A 132 4.35 8.22 -15.03
CA ASN A 132 5.72 8.25 -15.49
C ASN A 132 6.60 7.40 -14.58
N ILE A 133 7.25 6.39 -15.12
CA ILE A 133 8.08 5.45 -14.38
C ILE A 133 9.46 6.05 -14.12
N CYS A 134 9.92 5.99 -12.87
CA CYS A 134 11.29 6.33 -12.50
C CYS A 134 12.20 5.13 -12.84
N ALA A 135 12.65 5.05 -14.08
CA ALA A 135 13.42 3.92 -14.59
C ALA A 135 14.70 3.64 -13.79
N GLY A 136 14.94 2.36 -13.47
CA GLY A 136 16.13 1.92 -12.75
C GLY A 136 16.14 2.23 -11.26
N SER A 137 15.04 2.74 -10.71
CA SER A 137 14.94 3.06 -9.28
C SER A 137 14.70 1.83 -8.39
N SER A 138 14.07 0.78 -8.93
CA SER A 138 13.73 -0.42 -8.17
C SER A 138 13.42 -1.61 -9.10
N PRO A 139 13.70 -2.85 -8.68
CA PRO A 139 13.26 -4.05 -9.41
C PRO A 139 11.72 -4.17 -9.49
N ILE A 140 10.97 -3.45 -8.67
CA ILE A 140 9.50 -3.41 -8.73
C ILE A 140 9.01 -2.80 -10.05
N THR A 141 9.77 -1.87 -10.63
CA THR A 141 9.43 -1.17 -11.88
C THR A 141 10.19 -1.70 -13.10
N ASP A 142 10.99 -2.76 -12.95
CA ASP A 142 11.73 -3.34 -14.07
C ASP A 142 10.78 -3.82 -15.17
N GLY A 143 11.02 -3.37 -16.39
CA GLY A 143 10.23 -3.70 -17.58
C GLY A 143 8.90 -2.94 -17.69
N LEU A 144 8.64 -1.98 -16.81
CA LEU A 144 7.52 -1.05 -16.94
C LEU A 144 7.96 0.19 -17.72
N GLU A 145 7.07 0.68 -18.57
CA GLU A 145 7.18 1.94 -19.30
C GLU A 145 6.08 2.90 -18.84
N ASP A 146 6.16 4.16 -19.22
CA ASP A 146 5.11 5.16 -18.96
C ASP A 146 3.78 4.71 -19.58
N PHE A 147 2.68 4.88 -18.85
CA PHE A 147 1.36 4.43 -19.30
C PHE A 147 0.26 5.44 -18.97
N PRO A 148 -0.79 5.52 -19.82
CA PRO A 148 -1.95 6.34 -19.53
C PRO A 148 -2.89 5.65 -18.53
N VAL A 149 -3.54 6.47 -17.71
CA VAL A 149 -4.58 6.05 -16.74
C VAL A 149 -5.79 6.93 -16.89
N CYS A 150 -6.99 6.35 -16.73
CA CYS A 150 -8.24 7.08 -16.58
C CYS A 150 -8.85 6.68 -15.23
N SER A 151 -8.72 7.55 -14.22
CA SER A 151 -9.12 7.27 -12.83
C SER A 151 -9.15 8.55 -12.01
N GLU A 152 -9.33 8.40 -10.69
CA GLU A 152 -9.09 9.48 -9.74
C GLU A 152 -7.60 9.87 -9.72
N HIS A 153 -7.33 11.15 -9.85
CA HIS A 153 -5.96 11.70 -9.84
C HIS A 153 -5.61 12.22 -8.45
N TYR A 154 -4.97 11.39 -7.61
CA TYR A 154 -4.71 11.70 -6.21
C TYR A 154 -3.65 12.77 -6.00
N TYR A 155 -4.05 13.82 -5.28
CA TYR A 155 -3.11 14.77 -4.67
C TYR A 155 -2.80 14.33 -3.25
N LEU A 156 -1.53 14.12 -2.93
CA LEU A 156 -1.05 13.57 -1.67
C LEU A 156 -0.17 14.57 -0.91
N HIS A 157 -0.15 14.48 0.40
CA HIS A 157 1.02 14.88 1.18
C HIS A 157 1.89 13.63 1.39
N VAL A 158 3.18 13.75 1.12
CA VAL A 158 4.12 12.62 1.17
C VAL A 158 5.26 12.89 2.13
N ASP A 159 5.74 11.83 2.76
CA ASP A 159 6.92 11.85 3.60
C ASP A 159 8.18 11.99 2.71
N PRO A 160 9.11 12.90 3.03
CA PRO A 160 10.35 13.05 2.26
C PRO A 160 11.28 11.82 2.31
N ALA A 161 11.02 10.85 3.21
CA ALA A 161 11.79 9.60 3.31
C ALA A 161 11.29 8.47 2.39
N ILE A 162 10.36 8.75 1.48
CA ILE A 162 9.94 7.79 0.44
C ILE A 162 10.94 7.71 -0.70
N GLU A 163 11.07 6.53 -1.30
CA GLU A 163 11.80 6.32 -2.55
C GLU A 163 10.78 6.22 -3.69
N VAL A 164 10.72 7.28 -4.51
CA VAL A 164 9.69 7.41 -5.55
C VAL A 164 9.99 6.50 -6.73
N LEU A 165 9.03 5.67 -7.11
CA LEU A 165 9.10 4.72 -8.21
C LEU A 165 8.33 5.18 -9.47
N ALA A 166 7.27 5.96 -9.28
CA ALA A 166 6.50 6.54 -10.38
C ALA A 166 5.86 7.86 -9.94
N THR A 167 5.64 8.74 -10.91
CA THR A 167 5.05 10.07 -10.70
C THR A 167 3.94 10.35 -11.71
N THR A 168 3.14 11.38 -11.39
CA THR A 168 2.19 11.98 -12.32
C THR A 168 2.23 13.50 -12.23
N ARG A 169 1.93 14.19 -13.33
CA ARG A 169 2.02 15.66 -13.41
C ARG A 169 0.78 16.34 -12.87
N PHE A 170 0.96 17.29 -11.96
CA PHE A 170 -0.04 18.26 -11.51
C PHE A 170 0.33 19.69 -11.97
N PRO A 171 -0.68 20.59 -12.19
CA PRO A 171 -2.12 20.34 -12.19
C PRO A 171 -2.64 19.79 -13.54
N LEU A 172 -3.78 19.07 -13.51
CA LEU A 172 -4.57 18.77 -14.70
C LEU A 172 -5.81 19.66 -14.80
N VAL A 173 -6.46 19.88 -13.65
CA VAL A 173 -7.72 20.62 -13.54
C VAL A 173 -7.60 21.76 -12.55
N HIS A 174 -8.53 22.72 -12.64
CA HIS A 174 -8.58 23.84 -11.68
C HIS A 174 -9.18 23.37 -10.34
N TYR A 175 -8.38 23.50 -9.27
CA TYR A 175 -8.76 23.17 -7.89
C TYR A 175 -7.87 23.98 -6.93
N TYR A 176 -8.01 23.79 -5.61
CA TYR A 176 -7.24 24.56 -4.61
C TYR A 176 -5.72 24.53 -4.82
N HIS A 177 -5.18 23.42 -5.31
CA HIS A 177 -3.74 23.25 -5.59
C HIS A 177 -3.25 24.05 -6.82
N ILE A 178 -4.15 24.69 -7.60
CA ILE A 178 -3.77 25.43 -8.81
C ILE A 178 -2.84 26.61 -8.51
N SER A 179 -2.84 27.10 -7.27
CA SER A 179 -1.93 28.16 -6.80
C SER A 179 -0.50 27.65 -6.57
N ASN A 180 -0.28 26.35 -6.55
CA ASN A 180 1.05 25.76 -6.46
C ASN A 180 1.78 25.84 -7.80
N LYS A 181 3.11 25.79 -7.75
CA LYS A 181 3.88 25.50 -8.96
C LYS A 181 3.56 24.09 -9.45
N PRO A 182 3.67 23.80 -10.77
CA PRO A 182 3.54 22.43 -11.26
C PRO A 182 4.52 21.49 -10.57
N VAL A 183 4.02 20.31 -10.17
CA VAL A 183 4.79 19.28 -9.45
C VAL A 183 4.62 17.91 -10.08
N ASP A 184 5.61 17.06 -9.89
CA ASP A 184 5.52 15.64 -10.20
C ASP A 184 5.15 14.91 -8.89
N MET A 185 3.88 14.51 -8.79
CA MET A 185 3.30 13.88 -7.61
C MET A 185 3.66 12.40 -7.59
N PRO A 186 4.20 11.84 -6.50
CA PRO A 186 4.41 10.41 -6.36
C PRO A 186 3.10 9.62 -6.53
N VAL A 187 3.14 8.55 -7.33
CA VAL A 187 2.05 7.60 -7.56
C VAL A 187 2.38 6.23 -6.99
N ALA A 188 3.66 5.85 -7.07
CA ALA A 188 4.17 4.63 -6.47
C ALA A 188 5.50 4.92 -5.77
N TRP A 189 5.71 4.28 -4.64
CA TRP A 189 6.94 4.43 -3.86
C TRP A 189 7.20 3.22 -2.96
N THR A 190 8.44 3.12 -2.50
CA THR A 190 8.84 2.28 -1.39
C THR A 190 9.26 3.14 -0.21
N LYS A 191 9.24 2.55 0.97
CA LYS A 191 9.71 3.18 2.19
C LYS A 191 10.24 2.13 3.14
N TYR A 192 11.38 2.40 3.75
CA TYR A 192 11.88 1.61 4.87
C TYR A 192 11.22 2.04 6.18
N TRP A 193 10.91 1.07 7.03
CA TRP A 193 10.34 1.27 8.34
C TRP A 193 10.98 0.32 9.35
N GLY A 194 11.66 0.89 10.35
CA GLY A 194 12.44 0.13 11.33
C GLY A 194 13.94 0.09 10.98
N ASN A 195 14.60 -0.98 11.41
CA ASN A 195 16.05 -1.19 11.26
C ASN A 195 16.38 -2.18 10.16
#